data_206d022c984dec1e18419a080439f355
#
_entry.id   206d022c984dec1e18419a080439f355
#
_cell.length_a   1.000
_cell.length_b   1.000
_cell.length_c   1.000
_cell.angle_alpha   90.00
_cell.angle_beta   90.00
_cell.angle_gamma   90.00
#
_symmetry.space_group_name_H-M   'P 1'
#
loop_
_entity.id
_entity.type
_entity.pdbx_description
1 polymer ?
#
loop_
_entity_poly.entity_id
_entity_poly.type
_entity_poly.pdbx_seq_one_letter_code
_entity_poly.pdbx_strand_id
1 'polypeptide(L)'
;MTTTEHPETTPPPRDPRDWLAAAAVPGHRPLRLAAACQVLETVFTIAQWTALAWIVSAALRHRTQPAWTQAGLLLLGGVLAAGATWGAARFQAVGHRRTTAAVRGRLVAGLLPGGGRRAETDAATAAMASVELADDVADHHAQVLPQRLSAAGSMAVVFGVTAAVQWPAAVVLLLASLLIPLNLRLAGLLAKEGAEERVAAATRLGAVVLDSFRGLPTLRGIGALTRRRSELAGAAAELDATTMEIVRRAFVSGAVMDVVVTFSIAADATYIGLSLLGYVHIAAAPRVTLFTGLLTLLLCPMYFQPLRSLAAAHHSRERAAAAAPTLMRLAADPPSRRPGPLVAAPGCAVLLDDVTFRFPHAERRVLGRTNAAFAAGSWTAVTGPSGVGKTTLLSLIAGAREPSTGTVRWETGAGFSPPHLGACAWIGQQTVLLPGSIGDNIRIARPSASPADIDRAVAAAGLAEVVARLPHGLNTRLGEGGRGMSTGEARRIAIARALLRDAGLWILDEPTAHLDADAEALVVDVLRTATRGRTVVVATHSLALAQCAETVFTLGDGTLRTVREATPA
;
A
#
# COMPACT_ATOMS: atom_id res chain seq x y z
N MET A 1 13.11 -36.41 14.28
CA MET A 1 12.22 -36.39 13.09
C MET A 1 10.95 -35.62 13.48
N THR A 2 10.94 -34.33 13.29
CA THR A 2 9.76 -33.46 13.50
C THR A 2 9.47 -32.84 12.14
N THR A 3 8.47 -33.37 11.48
CA THR A 3 7.90 -32.86 10.23
C THR A 3 7.23 -31.52 10.51
N THR A 4 7.89 -30.45 10.12
CA THR A 4 7.27 -29.11 10.01
C THR A 4 6.34 -29.12 8.81
N GLU A 5 5.04 -29.26 9.07
CA GLU A 5 3.99 -29.02 8.09
C GLU A 5 4.11 -27.58 7.58
N HIS A 6 4.41 -27.44 6.29
CA HIS A 6 4.31 -26.16 5.58
C HIS A 6 2.82 -25.82 5.45
N PRO A 7 2.39 -24.59 5.81
CA PRO A 7 1.04 -24.16 5.50
C PRO A 7 0.87 -24.15 3.97
N GLU A 8 -0.11 -24.93 3.50
CA GLU A 8 -0.58 -24.91 2.11
C GLU A 8 -0.84 -23.47 1.69
N THR A 9 -0.12 -23.01 0.71
CA THR A 9 -0.34 -21.70 0.10
C THR A 9 -1.62 -21.77 -0.73
N THR A 10 -2.73 -21.34 -0.14
CA THR A 10 -3.99 -21.14 -0.85
C THR A 10 -3.75 -20.16 -2.01
N PRO A 11 -4.20 -20.49 -3.23
CA PRO A 11 -4.03 -19.57 -4.37
C PRO A 11 -4.65 -18.20 -4.07
N PRO A 12 -4.09 -17.12 -4.60
CA PRO A 12 -4.56 -15.77 -4.30
C PRO A 12 -6.03 -15.62 -4.70
N PRO A 13 -6.83 -14.99 -3.84
CA PRO A 13 -8.23 -14.78 -4.12
C PRO A 13 -8.39 -13.94 -5.39
N ARG A 14 -9.20 -14.43 -6.32
CA ARG A 14 -9.51 -13.75 -7.59
C ARG A 14 -10.57 -12.66 -7.45
N ASP A 15 -11.38 -12.72 -6.39
CA ASP A 15 -12.40 -11.72 -6.08
C ASP A 15 -11.83 -10.65 -5.11
N PRO A 16 -12.03 -9.35 -5.40
CA PRO A 16 -11.69 -8.26 -4.48
C PRO A 16 -12.24 -8.41 -3.06
N ARG A 17 -13.41 -9.03 -2.90
CA ARG A 17 -14.02 -9.28 -1.59
C ARG A 17 -13.25 -10.31 -0.78
N ASP A 18 -12.83 -11.39 -1.42
CA ASP A 18 -12.07 -12.46 -0.76
C ASP A 18 -10.66 -11.96 -0.40
N TRP A 19 -10.08 -11.12 -1.25
CA TRP A 19 -8.79 -10.49 -0.96
C TRP A 19 -8.87 -9.56 0.24
N LEU A 20 -9.90 -8.71 0.33
CA LEU A 20 -10.16 -7.86 1.48
C LEU A 20 -10.31 -8.70 2.76
N ALA A 21 -11.11 -9.78 2.70
CA ALA A 21 -11.28 -10.68 3.84
C ALA A 21 -9.95 -11.30 4.30
N ALA A 22 -9.11 -11.76 3.37
CA ALA A 22 -7.79 -12.30 3.66
C ALA A 22 -6.81 -11.26 4.23
N ALA A 23 -6.93 -10.00 3.82
CA ALA A 23 -6.12 -8.90 4.34
C ALA A 23 -6.45 -8.57 5.81
N ALA A 24 -7.69 -8.82 6.24
CA ALA A 24 -8.18 -8.54 7.59
C ALA A 24 -7.73 -9.54 8.67
N VAL A 25 -7.34 -10.76 8.28
CA VAL A 25 -7.05 -11.87 9.23
C VAL A 25 -6.10 -11.47 10.37
N PRO A 26 -4.98 -10.75 10.12
CA PRO A 26 -4.05 -10.37 11.19
C PRO A 26 -4.66 -9.46 12.27
N GLY A 27 -5.69 -8.69 11.92
CA GLY A 27 -6.41 -7.77 12.81
C GLY A 27 -7.61 -8.36 13.55
N HIS A 28 -8.09 -9.55 13.20
CA HIS A 28 -9.37 -10.08 13.69
C HIS A 28 -9.47 -10.23 15.20
N ARG A 29 -8.42 -10.73 15.87
CA ARG A 29 -8.47 -10.94 17.34
C ARG A 29 -8.67 -9.62 18.10
N PRO A 30 -7.83 -8.58 17.93
CA PRO A 30 -8.05 -7.31 18.60
C PRO A 30 -9.39 -6.65 18.24
N LEU A 31 -9.86 -6.78 16.99
CA LEU A 31 -11.14 -6.20 16.58
C LEU A 31 -12.36 -6.89 17.22
N ARG A 32 -12.29 -8.21 17.48
CA ARG A 32 -13.32 -8.92 18.26
C ARG A 32 -13.33 -8.46 19.72
N LEU A 33 -12.16 -8.21 20.33
CA LEU A 33 -12.07 -7.65 21.67
C LEU A 33 -12.63 -6.23 21.72
N ALA A 34 -12.38 -5.42 20.68
CA ALA A 34 -13.00 -4.11 20.55
C ALA A 34 -14.54 -4.19 20.54
N ALA A 35 -15.10 -5.14 19.78
CA ALA A 35 -16.55 -5.37 19.76
C ALA A 35 -17.10 -5.77 21.14
N ALA A 36 -16.42 -6.64 21.85
CA ALA A 36 -16.81 -7.02 23.22
C ALA A 36 -16.78 -5.83 24.18
N CYS A 37 -15.76 -4.98 24.08
CA CYS A 37 -15.69 -3.73 24.87
C CYS A 37 -16.86 -2.79 24.56
N GLN A 38 -17.29 -2.66 23.28
CA GLN A 38 -18.44 -1.83 22.89
C GLN A 38 -19.77 -2.37 23.47
N VAL A 39 -19.95 -3.69 23.52
CA VAL A 39 -21.13 -4.28 24.17
C VAL A 39 -21.09 -4.04 25.68
N LEU A 40 -19.93 -4.19 26.31
CA LEU A 40 -19.76 -3.88 27.74
C LEU A 40 -20.03 -2.40 28.06
N GLU A 41 -19.55 -1.49 27.22
CA GLU A 41 -19.87 -0.05 27.31
C GLU A 41 -21.39 0.16 27.31
N THR A 42 -22.12 -0.51 26.41
CA THR A 42 -23.59 -0.45 26.37
C THR A 42 -24.22 -0.89 27.68
N VAL A 43 -23.76 -2.00 28.26
CA VAL A 43 -24.28 -2.50 29.56
C VAL A 43 -24.00 -1.51 30.71
N PHE A 44 -22.79 -0.98 30.79
CA PHE A 44 -22.44 -0.01 31.82
C PHE A 44 -23.18 1.32 31.65
N THR A 45 -23.40 1.76 30.42
CA THR A 45 -24.20 2.96 30.14
C THR A 45 -25.68 2.76 30.53
N ILE A 46 -26.26 1.58 30.28
CA ILE A 46 -27.63 1.25 30.79
C ILE A 46 -27.69 1.33 32.30
N ALA A 47 -26.71 0.76 33.02
CA ALA A 47 -26.65 0.86 34.47
C ALA A 47 -26.54 2.31 34.93
N GLN A 48 -25.75 3.13 34.26
CA GLN A 48 -25.61 4.56 34.54
C GLN A 48 -26.94 5.32 34.34
N TRP A 49 -27.63 5.09 33.19
CA TRP A 49 -28.93 5.71 32.92
C TRP A 49 -30.03 5.23 33.90
N THR A 50 -29.98 3.97 34.30
CA THR A 50 -30.89 3.43 35.32
C THR A 50 -30.72 4.14 36.66
N ALA A 51 -29.47 4.34 37.11
CA ALA A 51 -29.16 5.08 38.31
C ALA A 51 -29.62 6.55 38.23
N LEU A 52 -29.39 7.20 37.06
CA LEU A 52 -29.82 8.58 36.83
C LEU A 52 -31.36 8.70 36.87
N ALA A 53 -32.08 7.82 36.16
CA ALA A 53 -33.54 7.81 36.12
C ALA A 53 -34.13 7.62 37.54
N TRP A 54 -33.48 6.78 38.38
CA TRP A 54 -33.89 6.58 39.76
C TRP A 54 -33.66 7.85 40.59
N ILE A 55 -32.47 8.49 40.51
CA ILE A 55 -32.15 9.71 41.26
C ILE A 55 -33.17 10.82 40.93
N VAL A 56 -33.46 11.05 39.65
CA VAL A 56 -34.40 12.07 39.21
C VAL A 56 -35.80 11.76 39.71
N SER A 57 -36.26 10.50 39.57
CA SER A 57 -37.60 10.09 40.01
C SER A 57 -37.78 10.15 41.54
N ALA A 58 -36.73 9.89 42.32
CA ALA A 58 -36.73 9.99 43.79
C ALA A 58 -36.76 11.46 44.26
N ALA A 59 -35.95 12.31 43.61
CA ALA A 59 -35.90 13.75 43.91
C ALA A 59 -37.26 14.43 43.70
N LEU A 60 -37.95 14.12 42.60
CA LEU A 60 -39.28 14.69 42.30
C LEU A 60 -40.39 14.16 43.19
N ARG A 61 -40.21 13.01 43.84
CA ARG A 61 -41.18 12.45 44.82
C ARG A 61 -40.92 12.91 46.25
N HIS A 62 -40.05 13.88 46.48
CA HIS A 62 -39.64 14.38 47.81
C HIS A 62 -39.21 13.28 48.80
N ARG A 63 -38.66 12.17 48.31
CA ARG A 63 -38.11 11.12 49.15
C ARG A 63 -36.73 11.53 49.64
N THR A 64 -36.60 11.76 50.95
CA THR A 64 -35.36 12.22 51.60
C THR A 64 -34.32 11.10 51.83
N GLN A 65 -34.51 9.91 51.24
CA GLN A 65 -33.52 8.84 51.40
C GLN A 65 -32.20 9.21 50.69
N PRO A 66 -31.07 8.99 51.36
CA PRO A 66 -29.77 9.34 50.79
C PRO A 66 -29.52 8.53 49.50
N ALA A 67 -29.39 9.24 48.37
CA ALA A 67 -29.15 8.66 47.06
C ALA A 67 -27.68 8.23 46.82
N TRP A 68 -26.89 8.04 47.87
CA TRP A 68 -25.46 7.77 47.80
C TRP A 68 -25.12 6.49 47.01
N THR A 69 -25.93 5.43 47.17
CA THR A 69 -25.75 4.18 46.45
C THR A 69 -25.97 4.35 44.95
N GLN A 70 -27.00 5.10 44.55
CA GLN A 70 -27.31 5.41 43.14
C GLN A 70 -26.32 6.40 42.57
N ALA A 71 -25.86 7.39 43.33
CA ALA A 71 -24.77 8.27 42.93
C ALA A 71 -23.46 7.49 42.71
N GLY A 72 -23.18 6.54 43.61
CA GLY A 72 -22.05 5.62 43.45
C GLY A 72 -22.16 4.76 42.22
N LEU A 73 -23.35 4.19 41.91
CA LEU A 73 -23.60 3.41 40.70
C LEU A 73 -23.49 4.28 39.42
N LEU A 74 -23.95 5.52 39.46
CA LEU A 74 -23.84 6.46 38.34
C LEU A 74 -22.36 6.74 38.02
N LEU A 75 -21.55 7.05 39.03
CA LEU A 75 -20.12 7.31 38.88
C LEU A 75 -19.37 6.06 38.45
N LEU A 76 -19.60 4.93 39.09
CA LEU A 76 -18.96 3.65 38.74
C LEU A 76 -19.32 3.23 37.32
N GLY A 77 -20.60 3.32 36.94
CA GLY A 77 -21.08 3.04 35.60
C GLY A 77 -20.36 3.92 34.56
N GLY A 78 -20.22 5.23 34.83
CA GLY A 78 -19.50 6.16 33.99
C GLY A 78 -18.01 5.81 33.82
N VAL A 79 -17.32 5.49 34.92
CA VAL A 79 -15.91 5.09 34.90
C VAL A 79 -15.72 3.78 34.11
N LEU A 80 -16.58 2.79 34.33
CA LEU A 80 -16.52 1.51 33.61
C LEU A 80 -16.86 1.66 32.13
N ALA A 81 -17.85 2.48 31.80
CA ALA A 81 -18.17 2.81 30.38
C ALA A 81 -16.99 3.50 29.71
N ALA A 82 -16.38 4.51 30.34
CA ALA A 82 -15.20 5.18 29.82
C ALA A 82 -14.01 4.22 29.64
N GLY A 83 -13.79 3.31 30.59
CA GLY A 83 -12.79 2.25 30.50
C GLY A 83 -13.05 1.30 29.33
N ALA A 84 -14.31 0.92 29.11
CA ALA A 84 -14.70 0.07 27.98
C ALA A 84 -14.52 0.80 26.63
N THR A 85 -14.90 2.07 26.54
CA THR A 85 -14.67 2.93 25.35
C THR A 85 -13.18 3.06 25.03
N TRP A 86 -12.36 3.33 26.07
CA TRP A 86 -10.90 3.38 25.92
C TRP A 86 -10.33 2.04 25.45
N GLY A 87 -10.79 0.93 26.02
CA GLY A 87 -10.40 -0.42 25.61
C GLY A 87 -10.76 -0.70 24.15
N ALA A 88 -11.99 -0.36 23.74
CA ALA A 88 -12.44 -0.51 22.35
C ALA A 88 -11.54 0.27 21.39
N ALA A 89 -11.28 1.55 21.67
CA ALA A 89 -10.40 2.41 20.85
C ALA A 89 -8.97 1.85 20.77
N ARG A 90 -8.44 1.35 21.91
CA ARG A 90 -7.11 0.74 21.98
C ARG A 90 -7.01 -0.51 21.10
N PHE A 91 -7.99 -1.41 21.19
CA PHE A 91 -8.01 -2.64 20.40
C PHE A 91 -8.27 -2.36 18.92
N GLN A 92 -9.10 -1.38 18.57
CA GLN A 92 -9.28 -0.91 17.18
C GLN A 92 -7.97 -0.39 16.60
N ALA A 93 -7.23 0.45 17.32
CA ALA A 93 -5.95 0.98 16.88
C ALA A 93 -4.89 -0.12 16.70
N VAL A 94 -4.90 -1.17 17.52
CA VAL A 94 -4.02 -2.34 17.36
C VAL A 94 -4.42 -3.14 16.13
N GLY A 95 -5.72 -3.36 15.91
CA GLY A 95 -6.26 -4.05 14.75
C GLY A 95 -5.91 -3.33 13.45
N HIS A 96 -6.15 -2.01 13.39
CA HIS A 96 -5.80 -1.14 12.27
C HIS A 96 -4.31 -1.28 11.92
N ARG A 97 -3.40 -1.05 12.88
CA ARG A 97 -1.95 -1.14 12.67
C ARG A 97 -1.51 -2.50 12.14
N ARG A 98 -2.07 -3.61 12.64
CA ARG A 98 -1.75 -4.96 12.16
C ARG A 98 -2.21 -5.18 10.73
N THR A 99 -3.40 -4.71 10.36
CA THR A 99 -3.92 -4.81 8.99
C THR A 99 -3.10 -3.95 8.03
N THR A 100 -2.82 -2.68 8.37
CA THR A 100 -1.97 -1.80 7.56
C THR A 100 -0.58 -2.41 7.33
N ALA A 101 0.07 -2.91 8.39
CA ALA A 101 1.38 -3.54 8.27
C ALA A 101 1.36 -4.78 7.37
N ALA A 102 0.31 -5.60 7.45
CA ALA A 102 0.16 -6.79 6.60
C ALA A 102 -0.07 -6.42 5.13
N VAL A 103 -0.92 -5.42 4.85
CA VAL A 103 -1.18 -4.93 3.48
C VAL A 103 0.09 -4.33 2.90
N ARG A 104 0.76 -3.41 3.63
CA ARG A 104 2.03 -2.80 3.20
C ARG A 104 3.12 -3.84 2.98
N GLY A 105 3.23 -4.84 3.86
CA GLY A 105 4.19 -5.94 3.70
C GLY A 105 3.98 -6.72 2.40
N ARG A 106 2.72 -7.01 2.04
CA ARG A 106 2.37 -7.66 0.76
C ARG A 106 2.67 -6.75 -0.44
N LEU A 107 2.39 -5.45 -0.34
CA LEU A 107 2.72 -4.49 -1.40
C LEU A 107 4.22 -4.38 -1.62
N VAL A 108 5.00 -4.25 -0.55
CA VAL A 108 6.47 -4.19 -0.63
C VAL A 108 7.02 -5.48 -1.24
N ALA A 109 6.57 -6.65 -0.78
CA ALA A 109 6.96 -7.94 -1.34
C ALA A 109 6.59 -8.06 -2.82
N GLY A 110 5.47 -7.46 -3.19
CA GLY A 110 5.02 -7.42 -4.57
C GLY A 110 5.71 -6.40 -5.46
N LEU A 111 6.17 -5.27 -4.95
CA LEU A 111 6.87 -4.23 -5.69
C LEU A 111 8.38 -4.50 -5.81
N LEU A 112 8.95 -5.29 -4.89
CA LEU A 112 10.36 -5.68 -4.98
C LEU A 112 10.61 -6.62 -6.17
N PRO A 113 11.77 -6.52 -6.83
CA PRO A 113 12.11 -7.31 -8.01
C PRO A 113 12.13 -8.80 -7.70
N GLY A 114 11.38 -9.56 -8.45
CA GLY A 114 11.21 -11.01 -8.34
C GLY A 114 9.93 -11.48 -9.02
N GLY A 115 9.01 -10.58 -9.29
CA GLY A 115 7.80 -10.84 -10.06
C GLY A 115 7.83 -10.08 -11.39
N GLY A 116 8.21 -10.72 -12.48
CA GLY A 116 8.48 -10.17 -13.81
C GLY A 116 7.37 -9.36 -14.50
N ARG A 117 6.30 -8.98 -13.82
CA ARG A 117 5.16 -8.23 -14.38
C ARG A 117 5.11 -6.73 -14.06
N ARG A 118 6.11 -6.16 -13.33
CA ARG A 118 5.91 -4.88 -12.62
C ARG A 118 6.78 -3.69 -13.01
N ALA A 119 7.55 -3.80 -14.06
CA ALA A 119 8.28 -2.65 -14.62
C ALA A 119 7.36 -1.54 -15.19
N GLU A 120 6.04 -1.72 -15.13
CA GLU A 120 5.04 -0.81 -15.70
C GLU A 120 4.23 -0.02 -14.66
N THR A 121 4.43 -0.29 -13.36
CA THR A 121 3.69 0.45 -12.34
C THR A 121 4.36 1.80 -12.13
N ASP A 122 3.60 2.87 -12.37
CA ASP A 122 4.03 4.22 -12.06
C ASP A 122 4.35 4.37 -10.56
N ALA A 123 5.47 5.02 -10.25
CA ALA A 123 5.93 5.25 -8.88
C ALA A 123 4.88 6.00 -8.03
N ALA A 124 4.10 6.89 -8.66
CA ALA A 124 3.02 7.61 -7.98
C ALA A 124 1.90 6.66 -7.55
N THR A 125 1.50 5.73 -8.42
CA THR A 125 0.50 4.69 -8.09
C THR A 125 0.99 3.77 -6.99
N ALA A 126 2.25 3.36 -7.01
CA ALA A 126 2.85 2.52 -5.96
C ALA A 126 2.92 3.26 -4.60
N ALA A 127 3.31 4.54 -4.61
CA ALA A 127 3.34 5.38 -3.42
C ALA A 127 1.93 5.59 -2.84
N MET A 128 0.96 5.97 -3.66
CA MET A 128 -0.44 6.13 -3.28
C MET A 128 -1.01 4.82 -2.71
N ALA A 129 -0.75 3.69 -3.35
CA ALA A 129 -1.21 2.39 -2.89
C ALA A 129 -0.63 2.00 -1.52
N SER A 130 0.65 2.31 -1.27
CA SER A 130 1.31 1.96 -0.02
C SER A 130 0.92 2.86 1.16
N VAL A 131 0.48 4.09 0.92
CA VAL A 131 0.13 5.06 1.95
C VAL A 131 -1.39 5.15 2.10
N GLU A 132 -2.10 5.57 1.07
CA GLU A 132 -3.52 5.92 1.14
C GLU A 132 -4.43 4.70 0.99
N LEU A 133 -4.26 3.91 -0.09
CA LEU A 133 -5.15 2.78 -0.35
C LEU A 133 -4.99 1.65 0.69
N ALA A 134 -3.79 1.46 1.24
CA ALA A 134 -3.56 0.50 2.31
C ALA A 134 -4.26 0.91 3.61
N ASP A 135 -4.30 2.21 3.92
CA ASP A 135 -5.00 2.73 5.09
C ASP A 135 -6.53 2.68 4.90
N ASP A 136 -7.07 2.94 3.71
CA ASP A 136 -8.50 2.77 3.42
C ASP A 136 -9.00 1.33 3.71
N VAL A 137 -8.19 0.31 3.38
CA VAL A 137 -8.50 -1.09 3.71
C VAL A 137 -8.43 -1.34 5.22
N ALA A 138 -7.43 -0.81 5.90
CA ALA A 138 -7.28 -0.98 7.33
C ALA A 138 -8.39 -0.27 8.12
N ASP A 139 -8.75 0.95 7.72
CA ASP A 139 -9.87 1.71 8.28
C ASP A 139 -11.19 0.97 8.13
N HIS A 140 -11.44 0.39 6.94
CA HIS A 140 -12.62 -0.42 6.72
C HIS A 140 -12.73 -1.57 7.72
N HIS A 141 -11.65 -2.34 7.89
CA HIS A 141 -11.67 -3.48 8.82
C HIS A 141 -11.73 -3.05 10.29
N ALA A 142 -11.02 -1.99 10.66
CA ALA A 142 -11.02 -1.46 12.02
C ALA A 142 -12.38 -0.88 12.44
N GLN A 143 -13.14 -0.32 11.50
CA GLN A 143 -14.46 0.25 11.77
C GLN A 143 -15.58 -0.78 11.61
N VAL A 144 -15.62 -1.49 10.48
CA VAL A 144 -16.79 -2.33 10.11
C VAL A 144 -16.90 -3.59 10.95
N LEU A 145 -15.78 -4.28 11.21
CA LEU A 145 -15.84 -5.58 11.91
C LEU A 145 -16.30 -5.43 13.37
N PRO A 146 -15.71 -4.54 14.19
CA PRO A 146 -16.20 -4.36 15.57
C PRO A 146 -17.65 -3.89 15.61
N GLN A 147 -18.01 -2.92 14.76
CA GLN A 147 -19.37 -2.37 14.72
C GLN A 147 -20.42 -3.38 14.31
N ARG A 148 -20.14 -4.26 13.34
CA ARG A 148 -21.06 -5.34 12.97
C ARG A 148 -21.28 -6.33 14.10
N LEU A 149 -20.23 -6.69 14.81
CA LEU A 149 -20.31 -7.65 15.91
C LEU A 149 -20.97 -7.04 17.15
N SER A 150 -20.65 -5.78 17.48
CA SER A 150 -21.22 -5.10 18.65
C SER A 150 -22.63 -4.59 18.42
N ALA A 151 -22.99 -4.17 17.19
CA ALA A 151 -24.30 -3.59 16.90
C ALA A 151 -25.44 -4.53 17.27
N ALA A 152 -25.37 -5.79 16.81
CA ALA A 152 -26.41 -6.78 17.14
C ALA A 152 -26.50 -7.03 18.65
N GLY A 153 -25.36 -7.14 19.35
CA GLY A 153 -25.30 -7.34 20.79
C GLY A 153 -25.82 -6.13 21.57
N SER A 154 -25.35 -4.93 21.26
CA SER A 154 -25.78 -3.69 21.92
C SER A 154 -27.27 -3.42 21.69
N MET A 155 -27.77 -3.57 20.46
CA MET A 155 -29.18 -3.41 20.15
C MET A 155 -30.05 -4.44 20.88
N ALA A 156 -29.63 -5.71 20.91
CA ALA A 156 -30.37 -6.76 21.63
C ALA A 156 -30.47 -6.49 23.13
N VAL A 157 -29.39 -6.00 23.74
CA VAL A 157 -29.37 -5.64 25.17
C VAL A 157 -30.29 -4.45 25.43
N VAL A 158 -30.18 -3.35 24.66
CA VAL A 158 -31.05 -2.18 24.84
C VAL A 158 -32.51 -2.52 24.60
N PHE A 159 -32.80 -3.27 23.53
CA PHE A 159 -34.14 -3.75 23.20
C PHE A 159 -34.72 -4.62 24.33
N GLY A 160 -33.96 -5.59 24.83
CA GLY A 160 -34.37 -6.48 25.91
C GLY A 160 -34.73 -5.72 27.20
N VAL A 161 -33.89 -4.75 27.59
CA VAL A 161 -34.15 -3.90 28.75
C VAL A 161 -35.39 -3.01 28.50
N THR A 162 -35.52 -2.39 27.34
CA THR A 162 -36.68 -1.56 27.01
C THR A 162 -37.95 -2.39 26.96
N ALA A 163 -37.93 -3.59 26.41
CA ALA A 163 -39.09 -4.50 26.35
C ALA A 163 -39.51 -4.99 27.74
N ALA A 164 -38.55 -5.25 28.63
CA ALA A 164 -38.82 -5.64 30.03
C ALA A 164 -39.41 -4.49 30.83
N VAL A 165 -39.01 -3.24 30.55
CA VAL A 165 -39.50 -2.04 31.28
C VAL A 165 -40.80 -1.54 30.68
N GLN A 166 -40.89 -1.38 29.34
CA GLN A 166 -42.03 -0.86 28.59
C GLN A 166 -42.09 -1.49 27.22
N TRP A 167 -42.74 -2.64 27.05
CA TRP A 167 -42.80 -3.34 25.77
C TRP A 167 -43.44 -2.53 24.60
N PRO A 168 -44.45 -1.61 24.83
CA PRO A 168 -44.97 -0.81 23.73
C PRO A 168 -43.93 0.11 23.10
N ALA A 169 -43.03 0.70 23.91
CA ALA A 169 -41.93 1.49 23.41
C ALA A 169 -40.93 0.62 22.61
N ALA A 170 -40.62 -0.60 23.10
CA ALA A 170 -39.78 -1.52 22.33
C ALA A 170 -40.36 -1.87 20.94
N VAL A 171 -41.69 -1.95 20.80
CA VAL A 171 -42.35 -2.15 19.50
C VAL A 171 -42.09 -0.96 18.57
N VAL A 172 -42.16 0.28 19.07
CA VAL A 172 -41.85 1.48 18.27
C VAL A 172 -40.37 1.42 17.78
N LEU A 173 -39.44 1.06 18.66
CA LEU A 173 -38.02 0.90 18.29
C LEU A 173 -37.84 -0.19 17.22
N LEU A 174 -38.54 -1.32 17.34
CA LEU A 174 -38.47 -2.42 16.39
C LEU A 174 -38.99 -2.00 15.01
N LEU A 175 -40.17 -1.35 14.95
CA LEU A 175 -40.76 -0.87 13.71
C LEU A 175 -39.84 0.16 13.01
N ALA A 176 -39.29 1.09 13.77
CA ALA A 176 -38.37 2.07 13.25
C ALA A 176 -37.08 1.43 12.70
N SER A 177 -36.58 0.40 13.40
CA SER A 177 -35.37 -0.29 12.95
C SER A 177 -35.53 -1.06 11.64
N LEU A 178 -36.77 -1.44 11.28
CA LEU A 178 -37.07 -2.12 10.02
C LEU A 178 -36.91 -1.19 8.81
N LEU A 179 -37.12 0.13 8.98
CA LEU A 179 -36.94 1.13 7.92
C LEU A 179 -35.48 1.41 7.58
N ILE A 180 -34.56 1.19 8.52
CA ILE A 180 -33.15 1.54 8.37
C ILE A 180 -32.42 0.68 7.33
N PRO A 181 -32.54 -0.66 7.29
CA PRO A 181 -31.91 -1.47 6.23
C PRO A 181 -32.40 -1.12 4.83
N LEU A 182 -33.65 -0.72 4.72
CA LEU A 182 -34.24 -0.27 3.43
C LEU A 182 -33.55 1.01 2.95
N ASN A 183 -33.37 2.00 3.84
CA ASN A 183 -32.65 3.23 3.54
C ASN A 183 -31.17 2.96 3.16
N LEU A 184 -30.49 2.08 3.90
CA LEU A 184 -29.10 1.70 3.62
C LEU A 184 -28.94 1.00 2.27
N ARG A 185 -29.89 0.15 1.87
CA ARG A 185 -29.88 -0.50 0.54
C ARG A 185 -30.07 0.51 -0.59
N LEU A 186 -31.00 1.44 -0.44
CA LEU A 186 -31.24 2.50 -1.42
C LEU A 186 -30.03 3.42 -1.56
N ALA A 187 -29.43 3.82 -0.45
CA ALA A 187 -28.21 4.63 -0.44
C ALA A 187 -27.02 3.88 -1.09
N GLY A 188 -26.85 2.59 -0.80
CA GLY A 188 -25.74 1.77 -1.31
C GLY A 188 -25.80 1.51 -2.82
N LEU A 189 -26.99 1.43 -3.41
CA LEU A 189 -27.16 1.28 -4.87
C LEU A 189 -26.67 2.54 -5.61
N LEU A 190 -26.88 3.72 -5.02
CA LEU A 190 -26.53 5.03 -5.60
C LEU A 190 -25.06 5.43 -5.38
N ALA A 191 -24.38 4.81 -4.42
CA ALA A 191 -23.03 5.24 -3.99
C ALA A 191 -21.88 4.54 -4.73
N LYS A 192 -22.13 3.38 -5.35
CA LYS A 192 -21.08 2.52 -5.91
C LYS A 192 -20.31 3.16 -7.07
N GLU A 193 -21.01 3.86 -7.97
CA GLU A 193 -20.41 4.52 -9.13
C GLU A 193 -19.53 5.71 -8.75
N GLY A 194 -19.91 6.49 -7.74
CA GLY A 194 -19.16 7.68 -7.33
C GLY A 194 -17.80 7.40 -6.65
N ALA A 195 -17.62 6.23 -6.01
CA ALA A 195 -16.37 5.91 -5.36
C ALA A 195 -15.24 5.58 -6.35
N GLU A 196 -15.56 4.90 -7.45
CA GLU A 196 -14.59 4.59 -8.51
C GLU A 196 -14.16 5.86 -9.26
N GLU A 197 -15.11 6.77 -9.55
CA GLU A 197 -14.83 8.06 -10.18
C GLU A 197 -13.92 8.94 -9.31
N ARG A 198 -14.15 8.99 -7.99
CA ARG A 198 -13.30 9.72 -7.05
C ARG A 198 -11.88 9.19 -7.02
N VAL A 199 -11.68 7.87 -6.98
CA VAL A 199 -10.34 7.26 -7.01
C VAL A 199 -9.62 7.59 -8.33
N ALA A 200 -10.33 7.55 -9.46
CA ALA A 200 -9.79 7.93 -10.76
C ALA A 200 -9.39 9.42 -10.80
N ALA A 201 -10.23 10.33 -10.26
CA ALA A 201 -9.94 11.76 -10.19
C ALA A 201 -8.74 12.05 -9.26
N ALA A 202 -8.65 11.40 -8.09
CA ALA A 202 -7.53 11.53 -7.18
C ALA A 202 -6.21 11.03 -7.81
N THR A 203 -6.26 9.91 -8.52
CA THR A 203 -5.09 9.38 -9.25
C THR A 203 -4.64 10.33 -10.36
N ARG A 204 -5.56 10.92 -11.12
CA ARG A 204 -5.25 11.94 -12.14
C ARG A 204 -4.59 13.16 -11.53
N LEU A 205 -5.17 13.72 -10.46
CA LEU A 205 -4.60 14.88 -9.77
C LEU A 205 -3.19 14.56 -9.26
N GLY A 206 -2.98 13.40 -8.63
CA GLY A 206 -1.67 12.95 -8.15
C GLY A 206 -0.63 12.88 -9.27
N ALA A 207 -0.99 12.33 -10.44
CA ALA A 207 -0.12 12.27 -11.61
C ALA A 207 0.24 13.68 -12.11
N VAL A 208 -0.76 14.58 -12.28
CA VAL A 208 -0.55 15.95 -12.74
C VAL A 208 0.33 16.75 -11.76
N VAL A 209 0.15 16.56 -10.46
CA VAL A 209 0.99 17.18 -9.41
C VAL A 209 2.43 16.70 -9.53
N LEU A 210 2.65 15.39 -9.57
CA LEU A 210 4.00 14.79 -9.63
C LEU A 210 4.75 15.23 -10.89
N ASP A 211 4.09 15.20 -12.05
CA ASP A 211 4.66 15.67 -13.32
C ASP A 211 5.01 17.16 -13.27
N SER A 212 4.16 17.95 -12.59
CA SER A 212 4.41 19.40 -12.43
C SER A 212 5.66 19.66 -11.58
N PHE A 213 5.86 18.90 -10.51
CA PHE A 213 7.07 19.04 -9.69
C PHE A 213 8.32 18.59 -10.43
N ARG A 214 8.27 17.45 -11.14
CA ARG A 214 9.39 16.95 -11.94
C ARG A 214 9.77 17.89 -13.08
N GLY A 215 8.75 18.47 -13.74
CA GLY A 215 8.92 19.39 -14.86
C GLY A 215 9.06 20.86 -14.47
N LEU A 216 9.07 21.23 -13.18
CA LEU A 216 9.02 22.61 -12.73
C LEU A 216 10.12 23.51 -13.32
N PRO A 217 11.40 23.08 -13.41
CA PRO A 217 12.44 23.89 -14.04
C PRO A 217 12.14 24.17 -15.52
N THR A 218 11.70 23.17 -16.26
CA THR A 218 11.33 23.27 -17.67
C THR A 218 10.12 24.18 -17.88
N LEU A 219 9.05 23.96 -17.10
CA LEU A 219 7.83 24.77 -17.15
C LEU A 219 8.12 26.24 -16.88
N ARG A 220 9.04 26.53 -15.95
CA ARG A 220 9.49 27.89 -15.64
C ARG A 220 10.29 28.48 -16.79
N GLY A 221 11.20 27.69 -17.40
CA GLY A 221 12.03 28.12 -18.52
C GLY A 221 11.24 28.48 -19.79
N ILE A 222 10.15 27.75 -20.08
CA ILE A 222 9.28 27.99 -21.24
C ILE A 222 8.08 28.89 -20.93
N GLY A 223 7.95 29.44 -19.71
CA GLY A 223 6.85 30.33 -19.32
C GLY A 223 5.46 29.64 -19.21
N ALA A 224 5.41 28.29 -19.14
CA ALA A 224 4.17 27.52 -19.17
C ALA A 224 3.48 27.34 -17.80
N LEU A 225 3.95 28.01 -16.74
CA LEU A 225 3.42 27.85 -15.37
C LEU A 225 1.93 28.20 -15.25
N THR A 226 1.48 29.25 -15.94
CA THR A 226 0.07 29.68 -15.91
C THR A 226 -0.85 28.61 -16.48
N ARG A 227 -0.48 28.02 -17.61
CA ARG A 227 -1.24 26.93 -18.25
C ARG A 227 -1.27 25.71 -17.34
N ARG A 228 -0.12 25.32 -16.77
CA ARG A 228 -0.04 24.17 -15.87
C ARG A 228 -0.86 24.38 -14.58
N ARG A 229 -0.89 25.62 -14.08
CA ARG A 229 -1.76 26.00 -12.95
C ARG A 229 -3.24 25.80 -13.28
N SER A 230 -3.69 26.15 -14.49
CA SER A 230 -5.09 25.93 -14.89
C SER A 230 -5.42 24.44 -15.03
N GLU A 231 -4.50 23.62 -15.52
CA GLU A 231 -4.68 22.15 -15.59
C GLU A 231 -4.78 21.52 -14.18
N LEU A 232 -3.91 21.96 -13.25
CA LEU A 232 -3.98 21.55 -11.84
C LEU A 232 -5.29 21.98 -11.18
N ALA A 233 -5.73 23.22 -11.43
CA ALA A 233 -6.99 23.73 -10.91
C ALA A 233 -8.19 22.95 -11.46
N GLY A 234 -8.16 22.57 -12.76
CA GLY A 234 -9.17 21.72 -13.38
C GLY A 234 -9.25 20.32 -12.75
N ALA A 235 -8.09 19.66 -12.57
CA ALA A 235 -8.04 18.36 -11.94
C ALA A 235 -8.47 18.38 -10.46
N ALA A 236 -8.12 19.45 -9.74
CA ALA A 236 -8.57 19.67 -8.35
C ALA A 236 -10.09 19.89 -8.28
N ALA A 237 -10.66 20.69 -9.19
CA ALA A 237 -12.09 20.93 -9.26
C ALA A 237 -12.88 19.66 -9.61
N GLU A 238 -12.34 18.79 -10.47
CA GLU A 238 -12.94 17.50 -10.78
C GLU A 238 -12.98 16.57 -9.54
N LEU A 239 -11.89 16.52 -8.76
CA LEU A 239 -11.86 15.77 -7.51
C LEU A 239 -12.83 16.34 -6.47
N ASP A 240 -12.92 17.68 -6.38
CA ASP A 240 -13.86 18.36 -5.48
C ASP A 240 -15.31 18.04 -5.84
N ALA A 241 -15.67 18.14 -7.12
CA ALA A 241 -17.01 17.82 -7.62
C ALA A 241 -17.43 16.36 -7.32
N THR A 242 -16.55 15.40 -7.59
CA THR A 242 -16.82 13.99 -7.30
C THR A 242 -16.90 13.72 -5.79
N THR A 243 -16.08 14.38 -4.99
CA THR A 243 -16.11 14.28 -3.53
C THR A 243 -17.39 14.90 -2.97
N MET A 244 -17.79 16.08 -3.48
CA MET A 244 -19.02 16.76 -3.03
C MET A 244 -20.29 15.94 -3.36
N GLU A 245 -20.31 15.26 -4.50
CA GLU A 245 -21.41 14.35 -4.84
C GLU A 245 -21.55 13.19 -3.84
N ILE A 246 -20.42 12.59 -3.43
CA ILE A 246 -20.41 11.54 -2.39
C ILE A 246 -20.90 12.10 -1.06
N VAL A 247 -20.40 13.28 -0.66
CA VAL A 247 -20.82 13.96 0.59
C VAL A 247 -22.30 14.26 0.57
N ARG A 248 -22.83 14.77 -0.55
CA ARG A 248 -24.28 15.04 -0.71
C ARG A 248 -25.12 13.78 -0.53
N ARG A 249 -24.75 12.67 -1.15
CA ARG A 249 -25.45 11.39 -1.02
C ARG A 249 -25.38 10.85 0.41
N ALA A 250 -24.22 10.95 1.05
CA ALA A 250 -24.04 10.56 2.45
C ALA A 250 -24.91 11.41 3.40
N PHE A 251 -24.95 12.71 3.17
CA PHE A 251 -25.79 13.64 3.94
C PHE A 251 -27.29 13.32 3.82
N VAL A 252 -27.78 13.08 2.60
CA VAL A 252 -29.20 12.70 2.39
C VAL A 252 -29.54 11.41 3.13
N SER A 253 -28.67 10.38 3.02
CA SER A 253 -28.89 9.11 3.74
C SER A 253 -28.86 9.31 5.27
N GLY A 254 -27.96 10.12 5.78
CA GLY A 254 -27.87 10.49 7.19
C GLY A 254 -29.11 11.24 7.67
N ALA A 255 -29.58 12.21 6.89
CA ALA A 255 -30.78 13.00 7.21
C ALA A 255 -32.04 12.14 7.31
N VAL A 256 -32.24 11.18 6.38
CA VAL A 256 -33.37 10.23 6.46
C VAL A 256 -33.29 9.41 7.75
N MET A 257 -32.10 8.96 8.12
CA MET A 257 -31.91 8.22 9.37
C MET A 257 -32.23 9.05 10.62
N ASP A 258 -31.79 10.31 10.63
CA ASP A 258 -32.08 11.23 11.74
C ASP A 258 -33.57 11.53 11.86
N VAL A 259 -34.29 11.64 10.76
CA VAL A 259 -35.76 11.79 10.77
C VAL A 259 -36.43 10.55 11.39
N VAL A 260 -36.04 9.34 10.99
CA VAL A 260 -36.59 8.09 11.56
C VAL A 260 -36.34 8.00 13.07
N VAL A 261 -35.11 8.30 13.49
CA VAL A 261 -34.75 8.29 14.92
C VAL A 261 -35.52 9.34 15.70
N THR A 262 -35.59 10.57 15.21
CA THR A 262 -36.29 11.66 15.88
C THR A 262 -37.78 11.38 16.00
N PHE A 263 -38.38 10.84 14.94
CA PHE A 263 -39.77 10.45 14.96
C PHE A 263 -40.06 9.33 15.99
N SER A 264 -39.15 8.35 16.10
CA SER A 264 -39.25 7.27 17.09
C SER A 264 -39.15 7.80 18.51
N ILE A 265 -38.23 8.72 18.78
CA ILE A 265 -38.12 9.36 20.10
C ILE A 265 -39.38 10.17 20.42
N ALA A 266 -39.88 10.91 19.45
CA ALA A 266 -41.12 11.69 19.63
C ALA A 266 -42.35 10.82 19.88
N ALA A 267 -42.48 9.68 19.18
CA ALA A 267 -43.54 8.72 19.40
C ALA A 267 -43.50 8.09 20.79
N ASP A 268 -42.29 7.66 21.24
CA ASP A 268 -42.10 7.13 22.58
C ASP A 268 -42.35 8.19 23.66
N ALA A 269 -41.90 9.42 23.45
CA ALA A 269 -42.15 10.51 24.37
C ALA A 269 -43.64 10.84 24.49
N THR A 270 -44.36 10.82 23.36
CA THR A 270 -45.82 11.03 23.33
C THR A 270 -46.53 9.91 24.06
N TYR A 271 -46.18 8.64 23.76
CA TYR A 271 -46.76 7.48 24.46
C TYR A 271 -46.54 7.57 25.97
N ILE A 272 -45.31 7.83 26.42
CA ILE A 272 -44.96 7.92 27.82
C ILE A 272 -45.66 9.11 28.48
N GLY A 273 -45.70 10.28 27.86
CA GLY A 273 -46.37 11.47 28.37
C GLY A 273 -47.86 11.28 28.54
N LEU A 274 -48.54 10.76 27.50
CA LEU A 274 -49.99 10.49 27.57
C LEU A 274 -50.32 9.38 28.62
N SER A 275 -49.46 8.38 28.72
CA SER A 275 -49.63 7.32 29.72
C SER A 275 -49.45 7.84 31.18
N LEU A 276 -48.49 8.73 31.42
CA LEU A 276 -48.26 9.39 32.74
C LEU A 276 -49.45 10.31 33.10
N LEU A 277 -50.05 10.97 32.13
CA LEU A 277 -51.26 11.80 32.34
C LEU A 277 -52.54 10.98 32.45
N GLY A 278 -52.49 9.66 32.25
CA GLY A 278 -53.66 8.80 32.34
C GLY A 278 -54.54 8.74 31.13
N TYR A 279 -54.15 9.36 29.99
CA TYR A 279 -54.97 9.35 28.74
C TYR A 279 -54.84 8.05 27.94
N VAL A 280 -53.71 7.36 28.08
CA VAL A 280 -53.44 6.11 27.34
C VAL A 280 -53.14 4.98 28.33
N HIS A 281 -53.94 3.91 28.23
CA HIS A 281 -53.73 2.68 29.00
C HIS A 281 -53.74 1.50 28.06
N ILE A 282 -52.62 0.79 27.95
CA ILE A 282 -52.55 -0.46 27.20
C ILE A 282 -52.71 -1.60 28.23
N ALA A 283 -53.79 -2.39 28.14
CA ALA A 283 -54.16 -3.35 29.16
C ALA A 283 -53.10 -4.39 29.53
N ALA A 284 -52.22 -4.74 28.60
CA ALA A 284 -51.14 -5.69 28.81
C ALA A 284 -49.77 -5.03 29.17
N ALA A 285 -49.69 -3.69 29.19
CA ALA A 285 -48.44 -3.00 29.44
C ALA A 285 -48.25 -2.67 30.96
N PRO A 286 -46.99 -2.71 31.46
CA PRO A 286 -46.71 -2.22 32.81
C PRO A 286 -47.12 -0.75 32.93
N ARG A 287 -47.63 -0.36 34.12
CA ARG A 287 -47.96 1.05 34.39
C ARG A 287 -46.72 1.93 34.23
N VAL A 288 -46.84 2.97 33.39
CA VAL A 288 -45.75 3.93 33.22
C VAL A 288 -45.60 4.74 34.50
N THR A 289 -44.39 4.71 35.06
CA THR A 289 -43.99 5.56 36.19
C THR A 289 -42.98 6.57 35.68
N LEU A 290 -42.72 7.63 36.44
CA LEU A 290 -41.71 8.61 36.06
C LEU A 290 -40.31 7.95 35.87
N PHE A 291 -39.96 6.96 36.72
CA PHE A 291 -38.72 6.20 36.59
C PHE A 291 -38.69 5.41 35.26
N THR A 292 -39.72 4.58 35.01
CA THR A 292 -39.75 3.74 33.78
C THR A 292 -39.84 4.57 32.50
N GLY A 293 -40.61 5.67 32.54
CA GLY A 293 -40.72 6.59 31.39
C GLY A 293 -39.40 7.30 31.08
N LEU A 294 -38.74 7.85 32.11
CA LEU A 294 -37.45 8.52 31.93
C LEU A 294 -36.36 7.54 31.45
N LEU A 295 -36.29 6.34 32.04
CA LEU A 295 -35.35 5.31 31.59
C LEU A 295 -35.57 4.94 30.13
N THR A 296 -36.82 4.69 29.71
CA THR A 296 -37.16 4.36 28.34
C THR A 296 -36.71 5.46 27.35
N LEU A 297 -36.97 6.74 27.70
CA LEU A 297 -36.54 7.88 26.86
C LEU A 297 -35.02 8.00 26.75
N LEU A 298 -34.28 7.68 27.82
CA LEU A 298 -32.82 7.69 27.80
C LEU A 298 -32.24 6.53 26.95
N LEU A 299 -32.93 5.37 26.94
CA LEU A 299 -32.50 4.20 26.17
C LEU A 299 -32.82 4.31 24.68
N CYS A 300 -33.85 5.07 24.27
CA CYS A 300 -34.28 5.21 22.88
C CYS A 300 -33.15 5.70 21.92
N PRO A 301 -32.46 6.82 22.17
CA PRO A 301 -31.33 7.23 21.30
C PRO A 301 -30.15 6.25 21.33
N MET A 302 -29.96 5.54 22.46
CA MET A 302 -28.90 4.55 22.60
C MET A 302 -29.14 3.31 21.73
N TYR A 303 -30.40 2.93 21.52
CA TYR A 303 -30.77 1.85 20.62
C TYR A 303 -30.34 2.09 19.17
N PHE A 304 -30.43 3.33 18.68
CA PHE A 304 -30.10 3.69 17.30
C PHE A 304 -28.62 4.01 17.07
N GLN A 305 -27.83 4.22 18.12
CA GLN A 305 -26.41 4.55 18.02
C GLN A 305 -25.60 3.54 17.19
N PRO A 306 -25.73 2.21 17.41
CA PRO A 306 -25.00 1.21 16.62
C PRO A 306 -25.40 1.22 15.14
N LEU A 307 -26.65 1.54 14.82
CA LEU A 307 -27.15 1.65 13.43
C LEU A 307 -26.55 2.86 12.70
N ARG A 308 -26.43 4.01 13.39
CA ARG A 308 -25.74 5.19 12.86
C ARG A 308 -24.27 4.90 12.58
N SER A 309 -23.61 4.18 13.50
CA SER A 309 -22.22 3.78 13.31
C SER A 309 -22.03 2.81 12.14
N LEU A 310 -22.96 1.86 11.94
CA LEU A 310 -22.96 0.97 10.77
C LEU A 310 -23.18 1.71 9.46
N ALA A 311 -24.04 2.75 9.44
CA ALA A 311 -24.26 3.58 8.27
C ALA A 311 -22.98 4.35 7.88
N ALA A 312 -22.29 4.95 8.86
CA ALA A 312 -21.00 5.60 8.64
C ALA A 312 -19.92 4.63 8.12
N ALA A 313 -19.92 3.39 8.63
CA ALA A 313 -18.99 2.35 8.21
C ALA A 313 -19.23 1.85 6.76
N HIS A 314 -20.41 2.10 6.18
CA HIS A 314 -20.69 1.74 4.80
C HIS A 314 -19.79 2.49 3.81
N HIS A 315 -19.54 3.77 4.04
CA HIS A 315 -18.65 4.57 3.20
C HIS A 315 -17.18 4.10 3.24
N SER A 316 -16.70 3.62 4.40
CA SER A 316 -15.35 3.05 4.47
C SER A 316 -15.24 1.73 3.68
N ARG A 317 -16.33 0.96 3.60
CA ARG A 317 -16.39 -0.26 2.77
C ARG A 317 -16.28 0.05 1.28
N GLU A 318 -16.93 1.10 0.80
CA GLU A 318 -16.88 1.50 -0.60
C GLU A 318 -15.48 1.96 -0.99
N ARG A 319 -14.81 2.75 -0.14
CA ARG A 319 -13.42 3.16 -0.37
C ARG A 319 -12.48 1.96 -0.42
N ALA A 320 -12.58 1.03 0.51
CA ALA A 320 -11.78 -0.19 0.51
C ALA A 320 -12.06 -1.08 -0.72
N ALA A 321 -13.32 -1.19 -1.15
CA ALA A 321 -13.70 -1.94 -2.34
C ALA A 321 -13.14 -1.32 -3.63
N ALA A 322 -13.12 0.02 -3.73
CA ALA A 322 -12.51 0.74 -4.85
C ALA A 322 -10.97 0.62 -4.86
N ALA A 323 -10.34 0.56 -3.68
CA ALA A 323 -8.89 0.38 -3.54
C ALA A 323 -8.42 -1.06 -3.88
N ALA A 324 -9.25 -2.07 -3.61
CA ALA A 324 -8.89 -3.49 -3.69
C ALA A 324 -8.33 -3.93 -5.05
N PRO A 325 -8.90 -3.58 -6.23
CA PRO A 325 -8.36 -4.01 -7.53
C PRO A 325 -6.94 -3.52 -7.78
N THR A 326 -6.63 -2.29 -7.38
CA THR A 326 -5.29 -1.72 -7.51
C THR A 326 -4.30 -2.41 -6.56
N LEU A 327 -4.70 -2.60 -5.30
CA LEU A 327 -3.88 -3.30 -4.31
C LEU A 327 -3.64 -4.76 -4.69
N MET A 328 -4.64 -5.47 -5.22
CA MET A 328 -4.50 -6.84 -5.71
C MET A 328 -3.49 -6.94 -6.86
N ARG A 329 -3.53 -6.01 -7.81
CA ARG A 329 -2.56 -5.98 -8.91
C ARG A 329 -1.13 -5.77 -8.41
N LEU A 330 -0.96 -4.93 -7.38
CA LEU A 330 0.35 -4.60 -6.81
C LEU A 330 0.84 -5.64 -5.80
N ALA A 331 -0.07 -6.23 -5.04
CA ALA A 331 0.21 -7.22 -4.00
C ALA A 331 0.23 -8.67 -4.51
N ALA A 332 0.15 -8.90 -5.86
CA ALA A 332 0.20 -10.26 -6.41
C ALA A 332 1.44 -11.01 -5.91
N ASP A 333 1.34 -12.32 -5.81
CA ASP A 333 2.20 -13.23 -5.08
C ASP A 333 3.69 -12.91 -5.08
N PRO A 334 4.36 -13.06 -3.94
CA PRO A 334 5.81 -13.15 -3.93
C PRO A 334 6.21 -14.28 -4.88
N PRO A 335 7.28 -14.12 -5.67
CA PRO A 335 7.72 -15.15 -6.57
C PRO A 335 7.91 -16.43 -5.76
N SER A 336 7.31 -17.52 -6.23
CA SER A 336 7.40 -18.86 -5.63
C SER A 336 8.83 -19.42 -5.63
N ARG A 337 9.78 -18.71 -6.21
CA ARG A 337 11.20 -19.00 -6.15
C ARG A 337 11.88 -18.08 -5.15
N ARG A 338 12.25 -18.65 -4.01
CA ARG A 338 13.33 -18.05 -3.19
C ARG A 338 14.53 -17.89 -4.11
N PRO A 339 15.24 -16.72 -4.06
CA PRO A 339 16.50 -16.59 -4.75
C PRO A 339 17.36 -17.78 -4.31
N GLY A 340 17.80 -18.61 -5.27
CA GLY A 340 18.91 -19.53 -5.03
C GLY A 340 20.12 -18.74 -4.53
N PRO A 341 21.19 -19.38 -4.09
CA PRO A 341 22.35 -18.70 -3.57
C PRO A 341 22.81 -17.62 -4.54
N LEU A 342 22.93 -16.40 -4.03
CA LEU A 342 23.02 -15.11 -4.71
C LEU A 342 24.36 -14.85 -5.43
N VAL A 343 25.01 -15.86 -5.97
CA VAL A 343 26.31 -15.68 -6.64
C VAL A 343 26.24 -16.32 -8.01
N ALA A 344 26.11 -15.49 -9.04
CA ALA A 344 26.57 -15.92 -10.34
C ALA A 344 28.08 -16.20 -10.21
N ALA A 345 28.48 -17.46 -10.32
CA ALA A 345 29.88 -17.85 -10.26
C ALA A 345 30.70 -17.07 -11.31
N PRO A 346 31.99 -16.81 -11.08
CA PRO A 346 32.88 -16.37 -12.13
C PRO A 346 32.74 -17.33 -13.33
N GLY A 347 32.59 -16.79 -14.55
CA GLY A 347 32.43 -17.64 -15.75
C GLY A 347 30.99 -18.01 -16.11
N CYS A 348 30.01 -17.15 -15.81
CA CYS A 348 28.63 -17.32 -16.25
C CYS A 348 28.47 -16.91 -17.72
N ALA A 349 28.15 -17.85 -18.64
CA ALA A 349 27.71 -17.53 -19.98
C ALA A 349 26.19 -17.26 -20.03
N VAL A 350 25.74 -16.47 -21.01
CA VAL A 350 24.31 -16.21 -21.20
C VAL A 350 23.87 -16.67 -22.59
N LEU A 351 22.82 -17.46 -22.65
CA LEU A 351 22.27 -18.02 -23.89
C LEU A 351 20.84 -17.54 -24.11
N LEU A 352 20.58 -16.97 -25.27
CA LEU A 352 19.26 -16.64 -25.77
C LEU A 352 18.87 -17.66 -26.85
N ASP A 353 17.72 -18.30 -26.69
CA ASP A 353 17.22 -19.32 -27.61
C ASP A 353 15.80 -18.95 -28.07
N ASP A 354 15.68 -18.57 -29.33
CA ASP A 354 14.45 -18.10 -30.01
C ASP A 354 13.66 -17.03 -29.23
N VAL A 355 14.37 -16.13 -28.57
CA VAL A 355 13.79 -15.12 -27.67
C VAL A 355 13.07 -14.04 -28.48
N THR A 356 11.79 -13.82 -28.15
CA THR A 356 11.01 -12.66 -28.62
C THR A 356 10.50 -11.85 -27.46
N PHE A 357 10.27 -10.55 -27.66
CA PHE A 357 9.66 -9.71 -26.64
C PHE A 357 8.76 -8.61 -27.24
N ARG A 358 7.59 -8.47 -26.62
CA ARG A 358 6.62 -7.40 -26.86
C ARG A 358 6.07 -6.88 -25.55
N PHE A 359 5.98 -5.57 -25.39
CA PHE A 359 5.32 -4.99 -24.23
C PHE A 359 3.82 -5.30 -24.24
N PRO A 360 3.18 -5.49 -23.06
CA PRO A 360 1.72 -5.51 -22.96
C PRO A 360 1.12 -4.25 -23.61
N HIS A 361 0.05 -4.43 -24.37
CA HIS A 361 -0.63 -3.34 -25.09
C HIS A 361 0.16 -2.66 -26.22
N ALA A 362 1.39 -3.08 -26.55
CA ALA A 362 2.11 -2.59 -27.70
C ALA A 362 1.83 -3.47 -28.93
N GLU A 363 1.58 -2.85 -30.09
CA GLU A 363 1.41 -3.60 -31.35
C GLU A 363 2.76 -4.10 -31.89
N ARG A 364 3.82 -3.31 -31.70
CA ARG A 364 5.15 -3.59 -32.23
C ARG A 364 5.95 -4.49 -31.29
N ARG A 365 6.60 -5.53 -31.84
CA ARG A 365 7.61 -6.31 -31.12
C ARG A 365 8.89 -5.49 -30.98
N VAL A 366 9.48 -5.50 -29.78
CA VAL A 366 10.77 -4.86 -29.49
C VAL A 366 11.92 -5.76 -29.91
N LEU A 367 11.77 -7.08 -29.65
CA LEU A 367 12.71 -8.10 -30.12
C LEU A 367 11.96 -9.13 -30.95
N GLY A 368 12.43 -9.36 -32.18
CA GLY A 368 12.08 -10.50 -32.99
C GLY A 368 12.82 -11.75 -32.53
N ARG A 369 12.70 -12.85 -33.27
CA ARG A 369 13.42 -14.09 -32.94
C ARG A 369 14.92 -13.84 -32.86
N THR A 370 15.45 -13.94 -31.65
CA THR A 370 16.84 -13.62 -31.32
C THR A 370 17.52 -14.83 -30.72
N ASN A 371 18.58 -15.28 -31.37
CA ASN A 371 19.52 -16.28 -30.90
C ASN A 371 20.86 -15.60 -30.66
N ALA A 372 21.43 -15.68 -29.49
CA ALA A 372 22.72 -15.09 -29.16
C ALA A 372 23.38 -15.81 -27.98
N ALA A 373 24.70 -15.85 -27.98
CA ALA A 373 25.51 -16.34 -26.89
C ALA A 373 26.47 -15.22 -26.42
N PHE A 374 26.51 -15.02 -25.11
CA PHE A 374 27.44 -14.11 -24.44
C PHE A 374 28.41 -14.99 -23.66
N ALA A 375 29.64 -15.04 -24.15
CA ALA A 375 30.64 -15.99 -23.65
C ALA A 375 31.05 -15.68 -22.20
N ALA A 376 31.33 -16.72 -21.43
CA ALA A 376 31.81 -16.59 -20.07
C ALA A 376 33.13 -15.83 -20.00
N GLY A 377 33.26 -14.92 -19.04
CA GLY A 377 34.49 -14.13 -18.80
C GLY A 377 34.81 -13.10 -19.89
N SER A 378 33.95 -12.89 -20.87
CA SER A 378 34.15 -11.95 -21.99
C SER A 378 33.36 -10.66 -21.82
N TRP A 379 33.80 -9.62 -22.54
CA TRP A 379 33.06 -8.38 -22.73
C TRP A 379 32.29 -8.43 -24.05
N THR A 380 30.99 -8.23 -23.97
CA THR A 380 30.12 -8.12 -25.14
C THR A 380 29.42 -6.77 -25.15
N ALA A 381 29.58 -6.01 -26.22
CA ALA A 381 28.89 -4.74 -26.43
C ALA A 381 27.63 -4.94 -27.30
N VAL A 382 26.55 -4.29 -26.93
CA VAL A 382 25.31 -4.17 -27.71
C VAL A 382 25.15 -2.72 -28.13
N THR A 383 25.27 -2.47 -29.40
CA THR A 383 25.13 -1.14 -30.04
C THR A 383 23.80 -1.01 -30.75
N GLY A 384 23.42 0.19 -31.21
CA GLY A 384 22.20 0.45 -31.99
C GLY A 384 21.54 1.77 -31.60
N PRO A 385 20.58 2.27 -32.39
CA PRO A 385 19.91 3.55 -32.16
C PRO A 385 19.23 3.64 -30.79
N SER A 386 18.99 4.87 -30.30
CA SER A 386 18.21 5.07 -29.10
C SER A 386 16.77 4.55 -29.28
N GLY A 387 16.21 3.92 -28.25
CA GLY A 387 14.85 3.38 -28.31
C GLY A 387 14.68 2.05 -29.06
N VAL A 388 15.74 1.47 -29.63
CA VAL A 388 15.66 0.21 -30.40
C VAL A 388 15.39 -1.03 -29.55
N GLY A 389 15.58 -0.94 -28.21
CA GLY A 389 15.32 -2.05 -27.29
C GLY A 389 16.55 -2.61 -26.58
N LYS A 390 17.69 -1.91 -26.55
CA LYS A 390 18.91 -2.33 -25.84
C LYS A 390 18.66 -2.60 -24.35
N THR A 391 18.07 -1.64 -23.64
CA THR A 391 17.66 -1.80 -22.22
C THR A 391 16.70 -2.97 -22.02
N THR A 392 15.81 -3.22 -22.99
CA THR A 392 14.87 -4.36 -22.95
C THR A 392 15.62 -5.68 -23.05
N LEU A 393 16.58 -5.79 -23.98
CA LEU A 393 17.45 -6.96 -24.11
C LEU A 393 18.23 -7.21 -22.82
N LEU A 394 18.86 -6.19 -22.26
CA LEU A 394 19.57 -6.29 -20.99
C LEU A 394 18.65 -6.74 -19.84
N SER A 395 17.42 -6.23 -19.81
CA SER A 395 16.41 -6.63 -18.80
C SER A 395 16.01 -8.10 -18.90
N LEU A 396 15.94 -8.66 -20.11
CA LEU A 396 15.70 -10.08 -20.34
C LEU A 396 16.90 -10.94 -19.91
N ILE A 397 18.11 -10.52 -20.28
CA ILE A 397 19.37 -11.16 -19.86
C ILE A 397 19.47 -11.20 -18.34
N ALA A 398 19.11 -10.10 -17.65
CA ALA A 398 19.13 -9.99 -16.20
C ALA A 398 18.01 -10.79 -15.50
N GLY A 399 17.00 -11.25 -16.21
CA GLY A 399 15.79 -11.82 -15.61
C GLY A 399 14.89 -10.81 -14.91
N ALA A 400 15.03 -9.52 -15.22
CA ALA A 400 14.13 -8.46 -14.78
C ALA A 400 12.81 -8.49 -15.54
N ARG A 401 12.81 -9.09 -16.76
CA ARG A 401 11.64 -9.34 -17.60
C ARG A 401 11.65 -10.77 -18.12
N GLU A 402 10.48 -11.32 -18.36
CA GLU A 402 10.32 -12.62 -19.02
C GLU A 402 10.14 -12.43 -20.52
N PRO A 403 10.75 -13.28 -21.37
CA PRO A 403 10.52 -13.24 -22.81
C PRO A 403 9.07 -13.59 -23.14
N SER A 404 8.55 -13.05 -24.26
CA SER A 404 7.22 -13.43 -24.76
C SER A 404 7.21 -14.87 -25.30
N THR A 405 8.26 -15.27 -25.98
CA THR A 405 8.55 -16.66 -26.39
C THR A 405 10.05 -16.92 -26.33
N GLY A 406 10.45 -18.18 -26.35
CA GLY A 406 11.84 -18.59 -26.23
C GLY A 406 12.32 -18.65 -24.79
N THR A 407 13.63 -18.85 -24.60
CA THR A 407 14.24 -18.98 -23.27
C THR A 407 15.54 -18.20 -23.17
N VAL A 408 15.75 -17.62 -21.99
CA VAL A 408 17.04 -17.06 -21.58
C VAL A 408 17.60 -17.95 -20.48
N ARG A 409 18.83 -18.40 -20.63
CA ARG A 409 19.50 -19.30 -19.69
C ARG A 409 20.88 -18.77 -19.34
N TRP A 410 21.26 -18.94 -18.09
CA TRP A 410 22.63 -18.73 -17.63
C TRP A 410 23.32 -20.07 -17.49
N GLU A 411 24.46 -20.21 -18.13
CA GLU A 411 25.32 -21.39 -18.01
C GLU A 411 26.42 -21.09 -17.01
N THR A 412 26.47 -21.88 -15.96
CA THR A 412 27.49 -21.79 -14.92
C THR A 412 28.19 -23.14 -14.80
N GLY A 413 29.31 -23.21 -14.09
CA GLY A 413 29.99 -24.50 -13.84
C GLY A 413 29.11 -25.57 -13.16
N ALA A 414 27.95 -25.18 -12.60
CA ALA A 414 26.96 -26.07 -12.01
C ALA A 414 25.82 -26.47 -12.99
N GLY A 415 25.85 -25.99 -14.25
CA GLY A 415 24.83 -26.22 -15.27
C GLY A 415 23.99 -24.99 -15.58
N PHE A 416 22.85 -25.21 -16.25
CA PHE A 416 21.94 -24.13 -16.67
C PHE A 416 21.04 -23.68 -15.51
N SER A 417 20.93 -22.35 -15.36
CA SER A 417 19.99 -21.73 -14.44
C SER A 417 19.17 -20.62 -15.12
N PRO A 418 17.94 -20.37 -14.68
CA PRO A 418 17.17 -19.23 -15.16
C PRO A 418 17.81 -17.91 -14.69
N PRO A 419 17.71 -16.83 -15.49
CA PRO A 419 18.17 -15.51 -15.09
C PRO A 419 17.55 -15.04 -13.78
N HIS A 420 18.36 -14.39 -12.95
CA HIS A 420 17.90 -13.83 -11.69
C HIS A 420 18.59 -12.48 -11.41
N LEU A 421 17.83 -11.37 -11.49
CA LEU A 421 18.34 -10.01 -11.30
C LEU A 421 19.15 -9.85 -9.99
N GLY A 422 18.75 -10.57 -8.95
CA GLY A 422 19.45 -10.63 -7.68
C GLY A 422 20.85 -11.24 -7.74
N ALA A 423 21.25 -11.95 -8.77
CA ALA A 423 22.54 -12.64 -8.88
C ALA A 423 23.54 -11.94 -9.83
N CYS A 424 23.14 -10.89 -10.55
CA CYS A 424 24.01 -10.09 -11.41
C CYS A 424 24.29 -8.69 -10.81
N ALA A 425 25.35 -8.03 -11.29
CA ALA A 425 25.58 -6.62 -11.04
C ALA A 425 24.91 -5.80 -12.15
N TRP A 426 23.88 -5.03 -11.79
CA TRP A 426 23.18 -4.15 -12.71
C TRP A 426 23.58 -2.69 -12.51
N ILE A 427 24.08 -2.06 -13.55
CA ILE A 427 24.33 -0.61 -13.60
C ILE A 427 23.47 -0.03 -14.72
N GLY A 428 22.37 0.62 -14.33
CA GLY A 428 21.41 1.20 -15.27
C GLY A 428 21.83 2.58 -15.78
N GLN A 429 21.10 3.09 -16.76
CA GLN A 429 21.34 4.41 -17.38
C GLN A 429 21.28 5.54 -16.34
N GLN A 430 20.39 5.47 -15.37
CA GLN A 430 20.33 6.39 -14.23
C GLN A 430 20.83 5.71 -12.96
N THR A 431 21.76 6.36 -12.28
CA THR A 431 22.23 5.87 -10.97
C THR A 431 21.26 6.29 -9.88
N VAL A 432 20.65 5.32 -9.22
CA VAL A 432 19.79 5.57 -8.05
C VAL A 432 20.65 5.65 -6.80
N LEU A 433 20.66 6.82 -6.17
CA LEU A 433 21.25 7.02 -4.83
C LEU A 433 20.13 7.17 -3.82
N LEU A 434 20.21 6.39 -2.74
CA LEU A 434 19.23 6.38 -1.67
C LEU A 434 19.60 7.43 -0.60
N PRO A 435 18.60 7.98 0.13
CA PRO A 435 18.87 8.83 1.29
C PRO A 435 19.73 8.09 2.32
N GLY A 436 20.84 8.71 2.73
CA GLY A 436 21.83 8.11 3.64
C GLY A 436 23.24 8.60 3.33
N SER A 437 24.27 7.99 3.92
CA SER A 437 25.66 8.30 3.61
C SER A 437 26.14 7.60 2.32
N ILE A 438 27.32 8.02 1.81
CA ILE A 438 28.00 7.32 0.71
C ILE A 438 28.28 5.87 1.11
N GLY A 439 28.76 5.66 2.34
CA GLY A 439 29.05 4.33 2.88
C GLY A 439 27.80 3.45 2.97
N ASP A 440 26.64 4.01 3.40
CA ASP A 440 25.37 3.29 3.43
C ASP A 440 24.94 2.88 2.03
N ASN A 441 25.10 3.78 1.08
CA ASN A 441 24.79 3.53 -0.32
C ASN A 441 25.63 2.41 -0.94
N ILE A 442 26.88 2.27 -0.56
CA ILE A 442 27.76 1.17 -1.02
C ILE A 442 27.40 -0.12 -0.30
N ARG A 443 27.23 -0.07 1.03
CA ARG A 443 26.95 -1.23 1.89
C ARG A 443 25.63 -1.95 1.57
N ILE A 444 24.65 -1.27 0.94
CA ILE A 444 23.39 -1.88 0.57
C ILE A 444 23.55 -3.13 -0.32
N ALA A 445 24.63 -3.21 -1.08
CA ALA A 445 24.92 -4.37 -1.93
C ALA A 445 25.30 -5.62 -1.13
N ARG A 446 25.91 -5.44 0.06
CA ARG A 446 26.28 -6.50 1.00
C ARG A 446 26.27 -5.92 2.43
N PRO A 447 25.14 -5.99 3.15
CA PRO A 447 25.00 -5.40 4.49
C PRO A 447 26.02 -5.93 5.52
N SER A 448 26.51 -7.17 5.35
CA SER A 448 27.52 -7.81 6.20
C SER A 448 28.97 -7.47 5.82
N ALA A 449 29.20 -6.57 4.86
CA ALA A 449 30.55 -6.21 4.43
C ALA A 449 31.34 -5.52 5.54
N SER A 450 32.60 -5.91 5.70
CA SER A 450 33.51 -5.27 6.62
C SER A 450 33.90 -3.85 6.14
N PRO A 451 34.34 -2.95 7.02
CA PRO A 451 34.89 -1.66 6.59
C PRO A 451 35.99 -1.80 5.52
N ALA A 452 36.90 -2.77 5.68
CA ALA A 452 37.97 -3.04 4.73
C ALA A 452 37.47 -3.48 3.35
N ASP A 453 36.32 -4.21 3.28
CA ASP A 453 35.69 -4.56 2.00
C ASP A 453 35.15 -3.32 1.29
N ILE A 454 34.56 -2.40 2.06
CA ILE A 454 34.04 -1.14 1.53
C ILE A 454 35.18 -0.27 1.01
N ASP A 455 36.28 -0.14 1.79
CA ASP A 455 37.42 0.65 1.37
C ASP A 455 38.07 0.08 0.09
N ARG A 456 38.17 -1.24 -0.05
CA ARG A 456 38.63 -1.88 -1.29
C ARG A 456 37.69 -1.57 -2.48
N ALA A 457 36.39 -1.65 -2.27
CA ALA A 457 35.40 -1.34 -3.32
C ALA A 457 35.47 0.14 -3.73
N VAL A 458 35.65 1.05 -2.77
CA VAL A 458 35.82 2.50 -2.99
C VAL A 458 37.09 2.78 -3.79
N ALA A 459 38.23 2.17 -3.40
CA ALA A 459 39.50 2.33 -4.12
C ALA A 459 39.40 1.78 -5.54
N ALA A 460 38.86 0.57 -5.73
CA ALA A 460 38.72 -0.07 -7.04
C ALA A 460 37.70 0.65 -7.95
N ALA A 461 36.75 1.38 -7.39
CA ALA A 461 35.80 2.22 -8.13
C ALA A 461 36.35 3.64 -8.44
N GLY A 462 37.59 3.95 -8.11
CA GLY A 462 38.20 5.27 -8.31
C GLY A 462 37.53 6.38 -7.47
N LEU A 463 36.95 6.04 -6.31
CA LEU A 463 36.29 7.00 -5.43
C LEU A 463 37.19 7.50 -4.29
N ALA A 464 38.35 6.92 -4.07
CA ALA A 464 39.19 7.22 -2.91
C ALA A 464 39.52 8.72 -2.78
N GLU A 465 39.90 9.39 -3.86
CA GLU A 465 40.23 10.82 -3.86
C GLU A 465 38.97 11.69 -3.62
N VAL A 466 37.81 11.26 -4.17
CA VAL A 466 36.55 11.97 -3.97
C VAL A 466 36.16 11.92 -2.49
N VAL A 467 36.21 10.73 -1.90
CA VAL A 467 35.87 10.50 -0.49
C VAL A 467 36.84 11.25 0.42
N ALA A 468 38.14 11.29 0.10
CA ALA A 468 39.14 12.00 0.88
C ALA A 468 38.94 13.53 0.89
N ARG A 469 38.37 14.10 -0.18
CA ARG A 469 38.07 15.54 -0.27
C ARG A 469 36.80 15.96 0.49
N LEU A 470 35.95 15.01 0.84
CA LEU A 470 34.67 15.29 1.53
C LEU A 470 34.88 15.44 3.05
N PRO A 471 34.24 16.43 3.72
CA PRO A 471 34.46 16.71 5.15
C PRO A 471 34.20 15.52 6.07
N HIS A 472 33.27 14.64 5.68
CA HIS A 472 32.87 13.48 6.47
C HIS A 472 33.20 12.14 5.78
N GLY A 473 34.04 12.16 4.73
CA GLY A 473 34.45 10.97 4.00
C GLY A 473 33.25 10.12 3.58
N LEU A 474 33.28 8.82 3.86
CA LEU A 474 32.18 7.87 3.58
C LEU A 474 30.89 8.18 4.36
N ASN A 475 30.96 8.92 5.46
CA ASN A 475 29.78 9.32 6.25
C ASN A 475 29.10 10.58 5.70
N THR A 476 29.60 11.15 4.61
CA THR A 476 28.95 12.30 3.94
C THR A 476 27.55 11.90 3.49
N ARG A 477 26.55 12.64 3.98
CA ARG A 477 25.13 12.41 3.66
C ARG A 477 24.80 12.94 2.27
N LEU A 478 24.13 12.11 1.50
CA LEU A 478 23.59 12.46 0.20
C LEU A 478 22.17 13.02 0.37
N GLY A 479 21.86 14.13 -0.34
CA GLY A 479 20.52 14.66 -0.43
C GLY A 479 19.60 13.77 -1.29
N GLU A 480 18.31 14.12 -1.36
CA GLU A 480 17.37 13.43 -2.22
C GLU A 480 17.86 13.36 -3.67
N GLY A 481 17.83 12.16 -4.26
CA GLY A 481 18.31 11.93 -5.61
C GLY A 481 19.82 12.09 -5.79
N GLY A 482 20.62 12.04 -4.70
CA GLY A 482 22.07 12.15 -4.77
C GLY A 482 22.60 13.58 -4.90
N ARG A 483 21.82 14.58 -4.48
CA ARG A 483 22.27 15.99 -4.50
C ARG A 483 23.60 16.13 -3.78
N GLY A 484 24.57 16.79 -4.44
CA GLY A 484 25.92 17.01 -3.95
C GLY A 484 26.99 16.14 -4.62
N MET A 485 26.59 15.21 -5.49
CA MET A 485 27.50 14.38 -6.28
C MET A 485 27.35 14.68 -7.78
N SER A 486 28.47 14.69 -8.51
CA SER A 486 28.44 14.72 -9.97
C SER A 486 27.91 13.40 -10.55
N THR A 487 27.47 13.41 -11.81
CA THR A 487 26.99 12.19 -12.50
C THR A 487 28.07 11.10 -12.53
N GLY A 488 29.33 11.48 -12.77
CA GLY A 488 30.45 10.54 -12.77
C GLY A 488 30.77 9.95 -11.39
N GLU A 489 30.66 10.75 -10.32
CA GLU A 489 30.85 10.27 -8.95
C GLU A 489 29.70 9.33 -8.53
N ALA A 490 28.45 9.67 -8.86
CA ALA A 490 27.30 8.79 -8.64
C ALA A 490 27.47 7.44 -9.38
N ARG A 491 27.97 7.46 -10.62
CA ARG A 491 28.26 6.26 -11.40
C ARG A 491 29.29 5.38 -10.73
N ARG A 492 30.38 5.98 -10.20
CA ARG A 492 31.41 5.24 -9.47
C ARG A 492 30.90 4.64 -8.15
N ILE A 493 29.95 5.28 -7.48
CA ILE A 493 29.24 4.66 -6.34
C ILE A 493 28.49 3.40 -6.79
N ALA A 494 27.82 3.42 -7.96
CA ALA A 494 27.17 2.22 -8.50
C ALA A 494 28.18 1.11 -8.84
N ILE A 495 29.35 1.47 -9.36
CA ILE A 495 30.44 0.51 -9.60
C ILE A 495 30.96 -0.07 -8.28
N ALA A 496 31.15 0.75 -7.25
CA ALA A 496 31.55 0.27 -5.92
C ALA A 496 30.52 -0.73 -5.32
N ARG A 497 29.22 -0.46 -5.50
CA ARG A 497 28.14 -1.43 -5.16
C ARG A 497 28.30 -2.75 -5.88
N ALA A 498 28.54 -2.69 -7.19
CA ALA A 498 28.68 -3.87 -8.04
C ALA A 498 29.91 -4.70 -7.64
N LEU A 499 31.04 -4.04 -7.35
CA LEU A 499 32.26 -4.66 -6.84
C LEU A 499 32.05 -5.33 -5.48
N LEU A 500 31.39 -4.62 -4.55
CA LEU A 500 31.12 -5.15 -3.22
C LEU A 500 30.21 -6.38 -3.26
N ARG A 501 29.31 -6.44 -4.27
CA ARG A 501 28.43 -7.58 -4.51
C ARG A 501 29.16 -8.82 -5.00
N ASP A 502 30.29 -8.64 -5.69
CA ASP A 502 31.12 -9.72 -6.26
C ASP A 502 30.40 -10.64 -7.25
N ALA A 503 29.56 -10.05 -8.13
CA ALA A 503 28.83 -10.81 -9.13
C ALA A 503 29.71 -11.21 -10.32
N GLY A 504 29.52 -12.45 -10.82
CA GLY A 504 30.22 -12.95 -12.01
C GLY A 504 29.71 -12.40 -13.32
N LEU A 505 28.43 -11.96 -13.36
CA LEU A 505 27.80 -11.34 -14.53
C LEU A 505 27.51 -9.86 -14.24
N TRP A 506 27.98 -8.99 -15.12
CA TRP A 506 27.78 -7.54 -15.08
C TRP A 506 26.94 -7.10 -16.28
N ILE A 507 25.89 -6.36 -16.01
CA ILE A 507 24.97 -5.82 -17.01
C ILE A 507 25.02 -4.29 -16.90
N LEU A 508 25.49 -3.64 -17.95
CA LEU A 508 25.76 -2.21 -17.98
C LEU A 508 24.89 -1.56 -19.06
N ASP A 509 24.01 -0.63 -18.65
CA ASP A 509 23.15 0.11 -19.55
C ASP A 509 23.62 1.57 -19.65
N GLU A 510 24.29 1.90 -20.74
CA GLU A 510 24.88 3.21 -21.04
C GLU A 510 25.69 3.80 -19.85
N PRO A 511 26.72 3.06 -19.35
CA PRO A 511 27.39 3.44 -18.10
C PRO A 511 28.20 4.75 -18.20
N THR A 512 28.48 5.26 -19.40
CA THR A 512 29.20 6.52 -19.64
C THR A 512 28.34 7.64 -20.19
N ALA A 513 26.99 7.45 -20.28
CA ALA A 513 26.10 8.47 -20.81
C ALA A 513 26.15 9.76 -19.98
N HIS A 514 26.17 10.90 -20.65
CA HIS A 514 26.22 12.25 -20.07
C HIS A 514 27.50 12.58 -19.28
N LEU A 515 28.59 11.86 -19.51
CA LEU A 515 29.90 12.18 -18.96
C LEU A 515 30.71 13.01 -19.97
N ASP A 516 31.58 13.88 -19.48
CA ASP A 516 32.62 14.48 -20.29
C ASP A 516 33.71 13.45 -20.64
N ALA A 517 34.61 13.78 -21.55
CA ALA A 517 35.60 12.85 -22.09
C ALA A 517 36.57 12.32 -20.98
N ASP A 518 36.95 13.16 -20.02
CA ASP A 518 37.85 12.76 -18.95
C ASP A 518 37.19 11.82 -17.94
N ALA A 519 35.93 12.13 -17.56
CA ALA A 519 35.13 11.27 -16.70
C ALA A 519 34.77 9.94 -17.41
N GLU A 520 34.49 9.97 -18.71
CA GLU A 520 34.26 8.75 -19.51
C GLU A 520 35.50 7.85 -19.50
N ALA A 521 36.69 8.41 -19.83
CA ALA A 521 37.92 7.65 -19.86
C ALA A 521 38.22 7.00 -18.49
N LEU A 522 38.01 7.73 -17.39
CA LEU A 522 38.16 7.22 -16.05
C LEU A 522 37.18 6.07 -15.73
N VAL A 523 35.91 6.23 -16.08
CA VAL A 523 34.89 5.17 -15.86
C VAL A 523 35.18 3.93 -16.69
N VAL A 524 35.61 4.08 -17.93
CA VAL A 524 36.00 2.97 -18.82
C VAL A 524 37.18 2.19 -18.23
N ASP A 525 38.20 2.88 -17.75
CA ASP A 525 39.38 2.23 -17.15
C ASP A 525 39.02 1.50 -15.83
N VAL A 526 38.23 2.14 -15.00
CA VAL A 526 37.68 1.53 -13.77
C VAL A 526 36.88 0.27 -14.09
N LEU A 527 35.97 0.34 -15.05
CA LEU A 527 35.14 -0.82 -15.46
C LEU A 527 36.04 -1.95 -15.98
N ARG A 528 36.97 -1.65 -16.89
CA ARG A 528 37.88 -2.64 -17.45
C ARG A 528 38.69 -3.37 -16.39
N THR A 529 39.16 -2.64 -15.37
CA THR A 529 39.92 -3.22 -14.29
C THR A 529 39.03 -4.01 -13.31
N ALA A 530 37.89 -3.48 -12.97
CA ALA A 530 36.93 -4.05 -12.02
C ALA A 530 36.27 -5.37 -12.50
N THR A 531 36.18 -5.55 -13.82
CA THR A 531 35.46 -6.69 -14.41
C THR A 531 36.38 -7.74 -15.05
N ARG A 532 37.68 -7.70 -14.79
CA ARG A 532 38.61 -8.72 -15.29
C ARG A 532 38.18 -10.13 -14.89
N GLY A 533 38.05 -11.05 -15.88
CA GLY A 533 37.61 -12.43 -15.66
C GLY A 533 36.11 -12.58 -15.39
N ARG A 534 35.32 -11.52 -15.54
CA ARG A 534 33.87 -11.53 -15.38
C ARG A 534 33.18 -11.39 -16.72
N THR A 535 31.98 -11.92 -16.82
CA THR A 535 31.13 -11.75 -18.00
C THR A 535 30.48 -10.37 -17.96
N VAL A 536 30.66 -9.58 -19.01
CA VAL A 536 30.11 -8.22 -19.11
C VAL A 536 29.25 -8.10 -20.35
N VAL A 537 28.02 -7.63 -20.18
CA VAL A 537 27.14 -7.25 -21.28
C VAL A 537 26.86 -5.76 -21.15
N VAL A 538 27.32 -4.97 -22.10
CA VAL A 538 27.18 -3.51 -22.07
C VAL A 538 26.36 -3.01 -23.26
N ALA A 539 25.27 -2.30 -23.01
CA ALA A 539 24.60 -1.49 -24.02
C ALA A 539 25.28 -0.11 -24.04
N THR A 540 25.71 0.32 -25.21
CA THR A 540 26.46 1.59 -25.31
C THR A 540 26.37 2.23 -26.68
N HIS A 541 26.51 3.56 -26.69
CA HIS A 541 26.82 4.37 -27.87
C HIS A 541 28.29 4.84 -27.87
N SER A 542 29.03 4.59 -26.77
CA SER A 542 30.43 4.96 -26.62
C SER A 542 31.32 4.05 -27.46
N LEU A 543 32.12 4.66 -28.34
CA LEU A 543 33.14 3.93 -29.11
C LEU A 543 34.21 3.35 -28.18
N ALA A 544 34.60 4.06 -27.13
CA ALA A 544 35.59 3.60 -26.18
C ALA A 544 35.17 2.30 -25.47
N LEU A 545 33.91 2.21 -25.01
CA LEU A 545 33.36 0.97 -24.43
C LEU A 545 33.21 -0.14 -25.47
N ALA A 546 32.75 0.18 -26.67
CA ALA A 546 32.60 -0.81 -27.73
C ALA A 546 33.99 -1.38 -28.18
N GLN A 547 35.05 -0.60 -28.11
CA GLN A 547 36.43 -1.05 -28.39
C GLN A 547 36.97 -2.01 -27.29
N CYS A 548 36.54 -1.88 -26.06
CA CYS A 548 36.88 -2.81 -24.98
C CYS A 548 36.21 -4.19 -25.14
N ALA A 549 35.14 -4.29 -25.91
CA ALA A 549 34.41 -5.53 -26.08
C ALA A 549 35.09 -6.47 -27.06
N GLU A 550 35.12 -7.75 -26.77
CA GLU A 550 35.60 -8.83 -27.63
C GLU A 550 34.58 -9.16 -28.71
N THR A 551 33.29 -9.14 -28.34
CA THR A 551 32.15 -9.34 -29.24
C THR A 551 31.30 -8.08 -29.28
N VAL A 552 30.90 -7.67 -30.51
CA VAL A 552 30.00 -6.52 -30.68
C VAL A 552 28.78 -6.96 -31.49
N PHE A 553 27.62 -6.81 -30.87
CA PHE A 553 26.33 -6.94 -31.52
C PHE A 553 25.74 -5.58 -31.85
N THR A 554 25.01 -5.52 -32.96
CA THR A 554 24.15 -4.37 -33.28
C THR A 554 22.69 -4.81 -33.25
N LEU A 555 21.89 -4.10 -32.47
CA LEU A 555 20.44 -4.27 -32.41
C LEU A 555 19.79 -3.28 -33.38
N GLY A 556 19.06 -3.79 -34.36
CA GLY A 556 18.32 -3.01 -35.35
C GLY A 556 17.07 -3.77 -35.80
N ASP A 557 15.95 -3.06 -35.97
CA ASP A 557 14.64 -3.62 -36.38
C ASP A 557 14.21 -4.90 -35.63
N GLY A 558 14.50 -4.93 -34.31
CA GLY A 558 14.18 -6.06 -33.46
C GLY A 558 15.07 -7.29 -33.64
N THR A 559 16.15 -7.20 -34.43
CA THR A 559 17.12 -8.28 -34.68
C THR A 559 18.49 -7.92 -34.14
N LEU A 560 19.17 -8.90 -33.55
CA LEU A 560 20.54 -8.79 -33.08
C LEU A 560 21.47 -9.37 -34.15
N ARG A 561 22.45 -8.58 -34.61
CA ARG A 561 23.43 -9.00 -35.62
C ARG A 561 24.84 -8.86 -35.08
N THR A 562 25.70 -9.84 -35.32
CA THR A 562 27.11 -9.78 -34.97
C THR A 562 27.84 -8.84 -35.94
N VAL A 563 28.60 -7.89 -35.38
CA VAL A 563 29.44 -6.96 -36.14
C VAL A 563 30.92 -7.35 -35.98
N ARG A 564 31.30 -7.81 -34.80
CA ARG A 564 32.65 -8.27 -34.47
C ARG A 564 32.55 -9.47 -33.53
N GLU A 565 33.22 -10.56 -33.88
CA GLU A 565 33.41 -11.71 -33.01
C GLU A 565 34.84 -11.76 -32.50
N ALA A 566 35.01 -12.24 -31.25
CA ALA A 566 36.31 -12.59 -30.75
C ALA A 566 36.91 -13.70 -31.64
N THR A 567 38.10 -13.50 -32.15
CA THR A 567 38.84 -14.60 -32.77
C THR A 567 39.14 -15.62 -31.68
N PRO A 568 38.71 -16.90 -31.81
CA PRO A 568 39.03 -17.90 -30.82
C PRO A 568 40.55 -18.01 -30.67
N ALA A 569 41.04 -17.88 -29.41
CA ALA A 569 42.47 -18.01 -29.09
C ALA A 569 42.90 -19.49 -29.18
#